data_555f5ba0fcd379adaefe90bc5a2fed52
#
_entry.id   555f5ba0fcd379adaefe90bc5a2fed52
#
_cell.length_a   1.000
_cell.length_b   1.000
_cell.length_c   1.000
_cell.angle_alpha   90.00
_cell.angle_beta   90.00
_cell.angle_gamma   90.00
#
_symmetry.space_group_name_H-M   'P 1'
#
loop_
_entity.id
_entity.type
_entity.pdbx_description
1 polymer ?
#
loop_
_entity_poly.entity_id
_entity_poly.type
_entity_poly.pdbx_seq_one_letter_code
_entity_poly.pdbx_strand_id
1 'polypeptide(L)'
;MRRIMLAAAVTVIGTGLAACGSTSSSSPSTASSGKASTASCSNSSIQKDLYTKGVLTVATDNPVYTPWFVNNKPSDDKGYESAVAYAIAAQLGFKPSQVVWVTEPFSSSYAPGPKKFDFDINEISYTPQRAQAVTFSNSYYDVQQAIVALKGSPVVTHHTAADLKNYLYGDQVGTTGLTYITNNIQPTQQPRVFDTLAEASAALEAHRIQALVTDTPTAQYMAESQLKDALLVAQFPPVGEHYGLLFHLGNPLVNCVNHAIAALKSNGTLLALQRKYLQIYLKFPTVQP
;
A
#
# COMPACT_ATOMS: atom_id res chain seq x y z
N MET A 1 -2.69 -59.84 -5.99
CA MET A 1 -3.28 -60.71 -7.03
C MET A 1 -3.62 -59.86 -8.22
N ARG A 2 -2.88 -60.19 -9.28
CA ARG A 2 -3.28 -60.47 -10.67
C ARG A 2 -4.10 -59.33 -11.34
N ARG A 3 -3.51 -58.69 -12.32
CA ARG A 3 -3.27 -59.06 -13.76
C ARG A 3 -4.42 -58.48 -14.61
N ILE A 4 -4.32 -57.98 -15.78
CA ILE A 4 -3.44 -57.99 -16.95
C ILE A 4 -4.19 -57.25 -18.07
N MET A 5 -3.48 -56.44 -18.86
CA MET A 5 -3.45 -56.31 -20.33
C MET A 5 -4.77 -56.29 -21.13
N LEU A 6 -4.92 -55.50 -22.17
CA LEU A 6 -4.39 -55.73 -23.52
C LEU A 6 -4.64 -54.55 -24.48
N ALA A 7 -3.69 -54.38 -25.38
CA ALA A 7 -3.70 -53.48 -26.51
C ALA A 7 -4.45 -54.07 -27.72
N ALA A 8 -4.93 -53.19 -28.61
CA ALA A 8 -5.10 -53.56 -30.02
C ALA A 8 -4.93 -52.33 -30.93
N ALA A 9 -3.92 -52.43 -31.78
CA ALA A 9 -3.70 -51.55 -32.91
C ALA A 9 -4.46 -52.07 -34.13
N VAL A 10 -5.01 -51.22 -34.96
CA VAL A 10 -5.44 -51.54 -36.33
C VAL A 10 -4.97 -50.44 -37.27
N THR A 11 -4.07 -50.81 -38.15
CA THR A 11 -3.57 -50.07 -39.30
C THR A 11 -4.45 -50.37 -40.50
N VAL A 12 -4.91 -49.34 -41.23
CA VAL A 12 -5.44 -49.52 -42.60
C VAL A 12 -4.79 -48.52 -43.51
N ILE A 13 -4.09 -49.02 -44.50
CA ILE A 13 -3.49 -48.32 -45.64
C ILE A 13 -4.54 -48.29 -46.77
N GLY A 14 -4.71 -47.13 -47.36
CA GLY A 14 -5.55 -46.99 -48.58
C GLY A 14 -5.02 -45.86 -49.46
N THR A 15 -4.54 -46.28 -50.62
CA THR A 15 -3.88 -45.51 -51.70
C THR A 15 -4.85 -44.73 -52.59
N GLY A 16 -4.48 -43.52 -52.95
CA GLY A 16 -4.49 -42.95 -54.30
C GLY A 16 -5.75 -42.28 -54.85
N LEU A 17 -5.64 -41.07 -55.24
CA LEU A 17 -5.71 -40.60 -56.67
C LEU A 17 -5.69 -39.05 -56.76
N ALA A 18 -4.87 -38.57 -57.65
CA ALA A 18 -4.71 -37.13 -57.98
C ALA A 18 -5.88 -36.58 -58.78
N ALA A 19 -6.27 -35.34 -58.53
CA ALA A 19 -6.97 -34.48 -59.49
C ALA A 19 -6.54 -33.03 -59.27
N CYS A 20 -6.03 -32.41 -60.37
CA CYS A 20 -5.67 -31.04 -60.51
C CYS A 20 -6.91 -30.14 -60.48
N GLY A 21 -6.81 -28.93 -59.89
CA GLY A 21 -7.79 -27.90 -60.18
C GLY A 21 -7.72 -26.71 -59.25
N SER A 22 -7.22 -25.60 -59.80
CA SER A 22 -7.56 -24.19 -59.48
C SER A 22 -6.83 -23.53 -58.28
N THR A 23 -5.84 -22.76 -58.66
CA THR A 23 -5.22 -21.69 -57.88
C THR A 23 -6.23 -20.63 -57.50
N SER A 24 -6.59 -20.56 -56.23
CA SER A 24 -7.13 -19.37 -55.59
C SER A 24 -6.12 -18.90 -54.57
N SER A 25 -5.52 -17.76 -54.88
CA SER A 25 -4.61 -17.03 -54.01
C SER A 25 -5.35 -16.53 -52.77
N SER A 26 -5.26 -17.27 -51.69
CA SER A 26 -5.61 -16.77 -50.35
C SER A 26 -4.43 -15.99 -49.80
N SER A 27 -4.54 -14.67 -49.82
CA SER A 27 -3.67 -13.76 -49.09
C SER A 27 -3.64 -14.17 -47.62
N PRO A 28 -2.46 -14.22 -46.98
CA PRO A 28 -2.41 -14.43 -45.52
C PRO A 28 -3.05 -13.23 -44.85
N SER A 29 -4.15 -13.45 -44.15
CA SER A 29 -4.68 -12.49 -43.18
C SER A 29 -3.58 -12.22 -42.14
N THR A 30 -2.96 -11.07 -42.28
CA THR A 30 -2.12 -10.50 -41.23
C THR A 30 -3.00 -10.36 -39.99
N ALA A 31 -2.82 -11.26 -39.01
CA ALA A 31 -3.33 -11.05 -37.67
C ALA A 31 -2.76 -9.72 -37.19
N SER A 32 -3.62 -8.71 -37.22
CA SER A 32 -3.34 -7.42 -36.61
C SER A 32 -3.12 -7.71 -35.11
N SER A 33 -1.86 -7.82 -34.72
CA SER A 33 -1.48 -7.72 -33.33
C SER A 33 -2.01 -6.36 -32.86
N GLY A 34 -3.15 -6.37 -32.20
CA GLY A 34 -3.69 -5.19 -31.55
C GLY A 34 -2.60 -4.69 -30.59
N LYS A 35 -1.82 -3.70 -31.02
CA LYS A 35 -1.06 -2.86 -30.11
C LYS A 35 -2.09 -2.34 -29.12
N ALA A 36 -2.06 -2.86 -27.90
CA ALA A 36 -2.71 -2.20 -26.79
C ALA A 36 -2.27 -0.75 -26.86
N SER A 37 -3.19 0.15 -27.16
CA SER A 37 -2.95 1.58 -27.17
C SER A 37 -2.46 1.91 -25.76
N THR A 38 -1.17 2.17 -25.61
CA THR A 38 -0.65 2.78 -24.39
C THR A 38 -1.29 4.15 -24.32
N ALA A 39 -2.40 4.24 -23.58
CA ALA A 39 -3.06 5.51 -23.33
C ALA A 39 -1.98 6.48 -22.84
N SER A 40 -1.83 7.62 -23.52
CA SER A 40 -0.88 8.64 -23.10
C SER A 40 -1.25 9.09 -21.67
N CYS A 41 -0.33 8.97 -20.73
CA CYS A 41 -0.52 9.37 -19.34
C CYS A 41 -0.03 10.81 -19.08
N SER A 42 -0.18 11.70 -20.02
CA SER A 42 0.12 13.13 -19.86
C SER A 42 -1.06 13.88 -19.24
N ASN A 43 -0.78 14.99 -18.58
CA ASN A 43 -1.81 15.89 -18.02
C ASN A 43 -2.94 16.16 -19.02
N SER A 44 -2.63 16.46 -20.30
CA SER A 44 -3.64 16.74 -21.31
C SER A 44 -4.56 15.55 -21.64
N SER A 45 -4.07 14.33 -21.51
CA SER A 45 -4.83 13.11 -21.88
C SER A 45 -5.74 12.59 -20.78
N ILE A 46 -5.41 12.88 -19.49
CA ILE A 46 -6.13 12.36 -18.31
C ILE A 46 -7.20 13.32 -17.76
N GLN A 47 -7.42 14.48 -18.41
CA GLN A 47 -8.34 15.53 -17.94
C GLN A 47 -9.77 15.07 -17.65
N LYS A 48 -10.26 14.07 -18.40
CA LYS A 48 -11.61 13.51 -18.23
C LYS A 48 -11.74 12.62 -16.99
N ASP A 49 -10.60 12.12 -16.48
CA ASP A 49 -10.52 11.18 -15.36
C ASP A 49 -10.20 11.88 -14.03
N LEU A 50 -9.96 13.22 -14.08
CA LEU A 50 -9.69 14.03 -12.90
C LEU A 50 -10.97 14.47 -12.20
N TYR A 51 -10.92 14.55 -10.88
CA TYR A 51 -11.98 15.15 -10.07
C TYR A 51 -12.23 16.62 -10.45
N THR A 52 -11.15 17.39 -10.60
CA THR A 52 -11.22 18.77 -11.09
C THR A 52 -10.29 18.95 -12.27
N LYS A 53 -10.83 19.37 -13.42
CA LYS A 53 -10.02 19.59 -14.64
C LYS A 53 -8.91 20.61 -14.38
N GLY A 54 -7.71 20.33 -14.88
CA GLY A 54 -6.56 21.21 -14.83
C GLY A 54 -5.71 21.10 -13.59
N VAL A 55 -6.19 20.45 -12.53
CA VAL A 55 -5.47 20.24 -11.27
C VAL A 55 -5.51 18.78 -10.85
N LEU A 56 -4.50 18.35 -10.11
CA LEU A 56 -4.46 17.06 -9.44
C LEU A 56 -4.89 17.25 -8.00
N THR A 57 -6.05 16.73 -7.63
CA THR A 57 -6.59 16.83 -6.28
C THR A 57 -6.14 15.64 -5.46
N VAL A 58 -5.26 15.87 -4.50
CA VAL A 58 -4.69 14.84 -3.63
C VAL A 58 -5.31 14.95 -2.24
N ALA A 59 -5.80 13.84 -1.72
CA ALA A 59 -6.34 13.77 -0.36
C ALA A 59 -5.31 13.22 0.62
N THR A 60 -5.43 13.64 1.88
CA THR A 60 -4.78 13.07 3.05
C THR A 60 -5.53 13.47 4.31
N ASP A 61 -5.19 12.91 5.47
CA ASP A 61 -5.82 13.27 6.75
C ASP A 61 -5.38 14.66 7.26
N ASN A 62 -5.97 15.09 8.35
CA ASN A 62 -5.56 16.27 9.12
C ASN A 62 -5.87 16.04 10.61
N PRO A 63 -4.86 16.02 11.50
CA PRO A 63 -3.44 16.31 11.22
C PRO A 63 -2.72 15.13 10.54
N VAL A 64 -1.67 15.46 9.76
CA VAL A 64 -0.70 14.51 9.22
C VAL A 64 0.63 14.59 9.96
N TYR A 65 1.38 13.49 9.98
CA TYR A 65 2.53 13.33 10.86
C TYR A 65 3.85 13.05 10.11
N THR A 66 4.95 13.48 10.74
CA THR A 66 6.29 13.05 10.36
C THR A 66 6.45 11.55 10.64
N PRO A 67 7.16 10.77 9.77
CA PRO A 67 7.99 11.21 8.65
C PRO A 67 7.26 11.31 7.29
N TRP A 68 5.97 11.04 7.26
CA TRP A 68 5.14 11.01 6.05
C TRP A 68 4.89 12.42 5.51
N PHE A 69 4.58 13.34 6.39
CA PHE A 69 4.43 14.76 6.13
C PHE A 69 5.17 15.57 7.21
N VAL A 70 5.74 16.71 6.86
CA VAL A 70 6.48 17.54 7.83
C VAL A 70 5.60 18.73 8.25
N ASN A 71 5.61 19.05 9.54
CA ASN A 71 4.93 20.22 10.11
C ASN A 71 3.42 20.29 9.81
N ASN A 72 2.73 19.15 9.71
CA ASN A 72 1.31 19.09 9.33
C ASN A 72 1.01 19.88 8.05
N LYS A 73 1.90 19.81 7.05
CA LYS A 73 1.79 20.60 5.83
C LYS A 73 2.00 19.74 4.57
N PRO A 74 0.94 19.12 4.04
CA PRO A 74 1.03 18.26 2.86
C PRO A 74 1.59 18.96 1.61
N SER A 75 1.36 20.27 1.50
CA SER A 75 1.65 21.04 0.29
C SER A 75 3.08 21.58 0.18
N ASP A 76 4.00 21.22 1.07
CA ASP A 76 5.36 21.79 1.05
C ASP A 76 6.44 20.87 0.47
N ASP A 77 6.04 19.73 -0.11
CA ASP A 77 6.93 18.72 -0.70
C ASP A 77 7.94 18.16 0.32
N LYS A 78 7.53 18.10 1.60
CA LYS A 78 8.35 17.58 2.69
C LYS A 78 7.65 16.45 3.43
N GLY A 79 8.43 15.40 3.72
CA GLY A 79 7.93 14.12 4.17
C GLY A 79 7.81 13.15 3.01
N TYR A 80 7.77 11.85 3.32
CA TYR A 80 7.81 10.83 2.30
C TYR A 80 6.60 10.88 1.37
N GLU A 81 5.39 10.91 1.92
CA GLU A 81 4.16 10.87 1.13
C GLU A 81 3.89 12.16 0.38
N SER A 82 4.19 13.32 1.00
CA SER A 82 4.15 14.59 0.27
C SER A 82 5.05 14.54 -0.95
N ALA A 83 6.31 14.15 -0.79
CA ALA A 83 7.27 14.07 -1.90
C ALA A 83 6.89 13.01 -2.96
N VAL A 84 6.31 11.87 -2.56
CA VAL A 84 5.80 10.85 -3.49
C VAL A 84 4.64 11.42 -4.33
N ALA A 85 3.70 12.14 -3.71
CA ALA A 85 2.58 12.76 -4.42
C ALA A 85 3.06 13.77 -5.46
N TYR A 86 4.02 14.65 -5.12
CA TYR A 86 4.62 15.59 -6.07
C TYR A 86 5.44 14.91 -7.16
N ALA A 87 6.17 13.83 -6.83
CA ALA A 87 6.89 13.05 -7.83
C ALA A 87 5.96 12.39 -8.84
N ILE A 88 4.82 11.83 -8.39
CA ILE A 88 3.77 11.28 -9.25
C ILE A 88 3.15 12.39 -10.10
N ALA A 89 2.80 13.54 -9.51
CA ALA A 89 2.27 14.69 -10.22
C ALA A 89 3.20 15.13 -11.35
N ALA A 90 4.50 15.21 -11.10
CA ALA A 90 5.51 15.54 -12.11
C ALA A 90 5.57 14.50 -13.24
N GLN A 91 5.50 13.19 -12.95
CA GLN A 91 5.44 12.13 -13.96
C GLN A 91 4.18 12.25 -14.86
N LEU A 92 3.08 12.70 -14.28
CA LEU A 92 1.82 12.94 -15.01
C LEU A 92 1.81 14.31 -15.75
N GLY A 93 2.86 15.13 -15.62
CA GLY A 93 2.99 16.43 -16.27
C GLY A 93 2.29 17.59 -15.57
N PHE A 94 1.97 17.47 -14.29
CA PHE A 94 1.48 18.58 -13.46
C PHE A 94 2.62 19.39 -12.87
N LYS A 95 2.45 20.72 -12.84
CA LYS A 95 3.31 21.62 -12.07
C LYS A 95 2.93 21.54 -10.58
N PRO A 96 3.85 21.84 -9.66
CA PRO A 96 3.51 21.89 -8.23
C PRO A 96 2.31 22.79 -7.90
N SER A 97 2.14 23.91 -8.60
CA SER A 97 0.99 24.82 -8.44
C SER A 97 -0.36 24.24 -8.92
N GLN A 98 -0.34 23.10 -9.59
CA GLN A 98 -1.54 22.39 -10.05
C GLN A 98 -1.89 21.21 -9.13
N VAL A 99 -1.14 20.99 -8.05
CA VAL A 99 -1.47 20.00 -7.02
C VAL A 99 -2.28 20.70 -5.92
N VAL A 100 -3.51 20.23 -5.72
CA VAL A 100 -4.44 20.77 -4.72
C VAL A 100 -4.65 19.71 -3.65
N TRP A 101 -4.39 20.05 -2.41
CA TRP A 101 -4.59 19.15 -1.28
C TRP A 101 -5.96 19.37 -0.63
N VAL A 102 -6.62 18.26 -0.29
CA VAL A 102 -7.90 18.24 0.43
C VAL A 102 -7.80 17.31 1.63
N THR A 103 -8.56 17.59 2.68
CA THR A 103 -8.63 16.72 3.86
C THR A 103 -9.66 15.63 3.62
N GLU A 104 -9.24 14.38 3.82
CA GLU A 104 -10.10 13.20 3.88
C GLU A 104 -9.67 12.37 5.10
N PRO A 105 -10.54 12.21 6.12
CA PRO A 105 -10.19 11.42 7.29
C PRO A 105 -9.86 9.97 6.95
N PHE A 106 -8.85 9.39 7.59
CA PHE A 106 -8.36 8.03 7.33
C PHE A 106 -9.50 7.00 7.27
N SER A 107 -10.40 6.99 8.25
CA SER A 107 -11.49 6.01 8.33
C SER A 107 -12.53 6.16 7.21
N SER A 108 -12.71 7.36 6.64
CA SER A 108 -13.67 7.62 5.56
C SER A 108 -13.06 7.42 4.17
N SER A 109 -11.74 7.44 4.05
CA SER A 109 -11.07 7.34 2.75
C SER A 109 -11.38 6.03 2.03
N TYR A 110 -11.40 4.90 2.73
CA TYR A 110 -11.75 3.59 2.17
C TYR A 110 -13.24 3.20 2.33
N ALA A 111 -14.10 4.10 2.80
CA ALA A 111 -15.54 3.88 2.80
C ALA A 111 -16.10 3.82 1.37
N PRO A 112 -17.16 3.04 1.10
CA PRO A 112 -17.81 3.02 -0.20
C PRO A 112 -18.37 4.40 -0.60
N GLY A 113 -18.41 4.69 -1.89
CA GLY A 113 -19.07 5.89 -2.43
C GLY A 113 -18.14 6.82 -3.20
N PRO A 114 -18.69 7.93 -3.72
CA PRO A 114 -17.94 8.91 -4.50
C PRO A 114 -16.83 9.55 -3.68
N LYS A 115 -15.68 9.78 -4.30
CA LYS A 115 -14.55 10.50 -3.73
C LYS A 115 -14.45 11.91 -4.29
N LYS A 116 -13.99 12.85 -3.46
CA LYS A 116 -13.81 14.27 -3.83
C LYS A 116 -12.35 14.60 -4.13
N PHE A 117 -11.61 13.61 -4.64
CA PHE A 117 -10.19 13.68 -4.95
C PHE A 117 -9.82 12.74 -6.12
N ASP A 118 -8.66 12.92 -6.68
CA ASP A 118 -8.10 12.04 -7.70
C ASP A 118 -7.49 10.80 -7.07
N PHE A 119 -6.68 10.97 -6.04
CA PHE A 119 -6.22 9.89 -5.16
C PHE A 119 -5.98 10.41 -3.74
N ASP A 120 -6.01 9.47 -2.79
CA ASP A 120 -5.61 9.68 -1.40
C ASP A 120 -4.27 9.01 -1.12
N ILE A 121 -3.40 9.68 -0.36
CA ILE A 121 -2.12 9.19 0.12
C ILE A 121 -2.01 9.49 1.62
N ASN A 122 -2.12 8.44 2.44
CA ASN A 122 -2.27 8.55 3.88
C ASN A 122 -1.97 7.21 4.58
N GLU A 123 -0.79 6.64 4.33
CA GLU A 123 -0.35 5.37 4.96
C GLU A 123 -1.38 4.23 4.80
N ILE A 124 -2.11 4.22 3.68
CA ILE A 124 -3.24 3.30 3.50
C ILE A 124 -2.74 1.95 2.97
N SER A 125 -2.67 0.97 3.86
CA SER A 125 -2.36 -0.41 3.48
C SER A 125 -3.46 -0.99 2.58
N TYR A 126 -3.03 -1.62 1.48
CA TYR A 126 -3.90 -2.47 0.69
C TYR A 126 -4.41 -3.64 1.55
N THR A 127 -5.71 -3.86 1.53
CA THR A 127 -6.33 -5.10 2.00
C THR A 127 -7.41 -5.57 1.02
N PRO A 128 -7.64 -6.89 0.89
CA PRO A 128 -8.73 -7.39 0.05
C PRO A 128 -10.10 -6.84 0.44
N GLN A 129 -10.31 -6.56 1.72
CA GLN A 129 -11.56 -5.98 2.23
C GLN A 129 -11.74 -4.54 1.75
N ARG A 130 -10.71 -3.69 1.90
CA ARG A 130 -10.75 -2.29 1.43
C ARG A 130 -10.92 -2.21 -0.09
N ALA A 131 -10.28 -3.12 -0.82
CA ALA A 131 -10.35 -3.18 -2.29
C ALA A 131 -11.73 -3.54 -2.85
N GLN A 132 -12.68 -3.97 -2.01
CA GLN A 132 -14.08 -4.13 -2.42
C GLN A 132 -14.81 -2.79 -2.56
N ALA A 133 -14.37 -1.76 -1.85
CA ALA A 133 -15.02 -0.45 -1.80
C ALA A 133 -14.30 0.64 -2.59
N VAL A 134 -12.99 0.47 -2.82
CA VAL A 134 -12.11 1.47 -3.46
C VAL A 134 -11.10 0.79 -4.39
N THR A 135 -10.48 1.55 -5.28
CA THR A 135 -9.39 1.06 -6.13
C THR A 135 -8.05 1.47 -5.52
N PHE A 136 -7.09 0.56 -5.52
CA PHE A 136 -5.71 0.83 -5.09
C PHE A 136 -4.74 0.86 -6.27
N SER A 137 -3.73 1.70 -6.16
CA SER A 137 -2.54 1.62 -7.01
C SER A 137 -1.67 0.42 -6.67
N ASN A 138 -0.64 0.20 -7.49
CA ASN A 138 0.51 -0.62 -7.10
C ASN A 138 1.18 -0.02 -5.86
N SER A 139 1.92 -0.86 -5.11
CA SER A 139 2.69 -0.44 -3.94
C SER A 139 3.62 0.74 -4.26
N TYR A 140 3.60 1.77 -3.40
CA TYR A 140 4.64 2.81 -3.38
C TYR A 140 5.59 2.64 -2.17
N TYR A 141 5.18 1.85 -1.16
CA TYR A 141 5.98 1.51 0.02
C TYR A 141 5.57 0.14 0.59
N ASP A 142 6.55 -0.71 0.86
CA ASP A 142 6.33 -1.98 1.54
C ASP A 142 6.61 -1.78 3.04
N VAL A 143 5.63 -2.10 3.87
CA VAL A 143 5.61 -1.74 5.29
C VAL A 143 5.71 -2.97 6.19
N GLN A 144 6.29 -2.79 7.37
CA GLN A 144 6.26 -3.74 8.47
C GLN A 144 5.67 -3.07 9.70
N GLN A 145 4.93 -3.83 10.49
CA GLN A 145 4.41 -3.39 11.78
C GLN A 145 5.50 -3.46 12.84
N ALA A 146 5.45 -2.57 13.81
CA ALA A 146 6.38 -2.53 14.94
C ALA A 146 5.66 -2.21 16.25
N ILE A 147 6.27 -2.62 17.35
CA ILE A 147 5.77 -2.40 18.71
C ILE A 147 6.41 -1.13 19.27
N VAL A 148 5.57 -0.23 19.78
CA VAL A 148 5.99 0.94 20.58
C VAL A 148 5.55 0.76 22.02
N ALA A 149 6.48 0.96 22.96
CA ALA A 149 6.20 0.93 24.40
C ALA A 149 7.07 1.95 25.12
N LEU A 150 6.66 2.36 26.34
CA LEU A 150 7.49 3.22 27.19
C LEU A 150 8.63 2.44 27.83
N LYS A 151 9.78 3.10 28.06
CA LYS A 151 10.86 2.57 28.90
C LYS A 151 10.31 2.13 30.26
N GLY A 152 10.70 0.97 30.73
CA GLY A 152 10.16 0.40 31.97
C GLY A 152 8.88 -0.41 31.79
N SER A 153 8.24 -0.40 30.62
CA SER A 153 7.21 -1.39 30.29
C SER A 153 7.85 -2.78 30.17
N PRO A 154 7.22 -3.84 30.72
CA PRO A 154 7.74 -5.20 30.59
C PRO A 154 7.86 -5.67 29.14
N VAL A 155 7.11 -5.08 28.21
CA VAL A 155 7.20 -5.33 26.76
C VAL A 155 8.61 -5.10 26.22
N VAL A 156 9.36 -4.17 26.80
CA VAL A 156 10.71 -3.81 26.33
C VAL A 156 11.71 -4.96 26.47
N THR A 157 11.56 -5.77 27.52
CA THR A 157 12.49 -6.88 27.81
C THR A 157 11.90 -8.26 27.54
N HIS A 158 10.57 -8.37 27.45
CA HIS A 158 9.84 -9.61 27.24
C HIS A 158 8.90 -9.44 26.05
N HIS A 159 9.41 -9.72 24.86
CA HIS A 159 8.68 -9.50 23.59
C HIS A 159 8.83 -10.68 22.60
N THR A 160 8.93 -11.90 23.12
CA THR A 160 8.70 -13.09 22.28
C THR A 160 7.22 -13.18 21.90
N ALA A 161 6.89 -13.93 20.87
CA ALA A 161 5.49 -14.13 20.45
C ALA A 161 4.59 -14.64 21.61
N ALA A 162 5.15 -15.45 22.50
CA ALA A 162 4.44 -15.95 23.69
C ALA A 162 4.21 -14.86 24.74
N ASP A 163 5.23 -14.01 24.99
CA ASP A 163 5.17 -12.93 25.97
C ASP A 163 4.13 -11.88 25.56
N LEU A 164 4.06 -11.54 24.26
CA LEU A 164 3.21 -10.49 23.73
C LEU A 164 1.71 -10.68 24.02
N LYS A 165 1.27 -11.90 24.28
CA LYS A 165 -0.13 -12.19 24.66
C LYS A 165 -0.54 -11.65 26.02
N ASN A 166 0.43 -11.30 26.86
CA ASN A 166 0.19 -10.90 28.25
C ASN A 166 -0.03 -9.39 28.44
N TYR A 167 0.08 -8.58 27.39
CA TYR A 167 0.05 -7.13 27.51
C TYR A 167 -1.27 -6.52 27.04
N LEU A 168 -1.61 -5.38 27.64
CA LEU A 168 -2.73 -4.56 27.20
C LEU A 168 -2.29 -3.60 26.10
N TYR A 169 -2.84 -3.82 24.92
CA TYR A 169 -2.62 -2.99 23.74
C TYR A 169 -3.68 -1.91 23.57
N GLY A 170 -3.34 -0.91 22.78
CA GLY A 170 -4.30 0.02 22.21
C GLY A 170 -3.86 0.44 20.81
N ASP A 171 -4.84 0.79 19.96
CA ASP A 171 -4.54 1.27 18.62
C ASP A 171 -5.73 2.02 18.02
N GLN A 172 -5.51 2.70 16.88
CA GLN A 172 -6.55 3.40 16.16
C GLN A 172 -7.48 2.41 15.46
N VAL A 173 -8.77 2.73 15.47
CA VAL A 173 -9.81 1.95 14.77
C VAL A 173 -9.51 1.81 13.28
N GLY A 174 -9.71 0.61 12.75
CA GLY A 174 -9.59 0.32 11.31
C GLY A 174 -8.18 0.22 10.77
N THR A 175 -7.14 0.32 11.61
CA THR A 175 -5.74 0.14 11.20
C THR A 175 -5.36 -1.33 11.01
N THR A 176 -4.32 -1.56 10.23
CA THR A 176 -3.70 -2.90 10.10
C THR A 176 -2.93 -3.27 11.37
N GLY A 177 -2.42 -2.29 12.13
CA GLY A 177 -1.85 -2.48 13.47
C GLY A 177 -2.85 -3.10 14.44
N LEU A 178 -4.05 -2.52 14.55
CA LEU A 178 -5.13 -3.12 15.37
C LEU A 178 -5.51 -4.52 14.90
N THR A 179 -5.57 -4.73 13.59
CA THR A 179 -5.81 -6.03 12.99
C THR A 179 -4.70 -7.02 13.32
N TYR A 180 -3.45 -6.58 13.31
CA TYR A 180 -2.30 -7.40 13.70
C TYR A 180 -2.36 -7.82 15.18
N ILE A 181 -2.69 -6.88 16.07
CA ILE A 181 -2.89 -7.16 17.49
C ILE A 181 -3.95 -8.26 17.67
N THR A 182 -5.11 -8.10 17.04
CA THR A 182 -6.26 -9.01 17.25
C THR A 182 -6.06 -10.39 16.63
N ASN A 183 -5.45 -10.47 15.45
CA ASN A 183 -5.38 -11.71 14.68
C ASN A 183 -4.06 -12.47 14.84
N ASN A 184 -2.96 -11.78 15.10
CA ASN A 184 -1.63 -12.36 15.16
C ASN A 184 -1.09 -12.44 16.60
N ILE A 185 -1.17 -11.35 17.37
CA ILE A 185 -0.74 -11.37 18.78
C ILE A 185 -1.76 -12.12 19.64
N GLN A 186 -3.05 -11.86 19.43
CA GLN A 186 -4.16 -12.46 20.18
C GLN A 186 -3.98 -12.30 21.71
N PRO A 187 -3.90 -11.05 22.20
CA PRO A 187 -3.66 -10.82 23.62
C PRO A 187 -4.81 -11.34 24.49
N THR A 188 -4.49 -11.72 25.73
CA THR A 188 -5.48 -12.20 26.69
C THR A 188 -6.51 -11.14 27.10
N GLN A 189 -6.13 -9.86 27.00
CA GLN A 189 -6.99 -8.71 27.22
C GLN A 189 -7.40 -8.07 25.90
N GLN A 190 -8.65 -7.68 25.77
CA GLN A 190 -9.13 -6.96 24.58
C GLN A 190 -8.36 -5.65 24.40
N PRO A 191 -7.83 -5.36 23.19
CA PRO A 191 -7.17 -4.10 22.91
C PRO A 191 -8.13 -2.91 23.13
N ARG A 192 -7.60 -1.79 23.59
CA ARG A 192 -8.35 -0.53 23.63
C ARG A 192 -8.34 0.10 22.25
N VAL A 193 -9.52 0.47 21.76
CA VAL A 193 -9.68 1.08 20.44
C VAL A 193 -9.90 2.57 20.59
N PHE A 194 -9.19 3.36 19.81
CA PHE A 194 -9.23 4.82 19.81
C PHE A 194 -9.64 5.34 18.42
N ASP A 195 -10.19 6.54 18.37
CA ASP A 195 -10.58 7.13 17.08
C ASP A 195 -9.36 7.59 16.27
N THR A 196 -8.29 7.98 16.95
CA THR A 196 -7.05 8.48 16.32
C THR A 196 -5.80 7.85 16.92
N LEU A 197 -4.71 7.83 16.14
CA LEU A 197 -3.38 7.41 16.63
C LEU A 197 -2.88 8.36 17.74
N ALA A 198 -3.24 9.65 17.69
CA ALA A 198 -2.88 10.60 18.73
C ALA A 198 -3.50 10.25 20.08
N GLU A 199 -4.76 9.79 20.10
CA GLU A 199 -5.42 9.33 21.33
C GLU A 199 -4.81 8.03 21.87
N ALA A 200 -4.46 7.08 20.98
CA ALA A 200 -3.73 5.87 21.36
C ALA A 200 -2.35 6.20 21.95
N SER A 201 -1.63 7.15 21.34
CA SER A 201 -0.34 7.67 21.85
C SER A 201 -0.47 8.30 23.23
N ALA A 202 -1.46 9.16 23.43
CA ALA A 202 -1.75 9.77 24.73
C ALA A 202 -2.13 8.72 25.80
N ALA A 203 -2.81 7.65 25.38
CA ALA A 203 -3.13 6.54 26.29
C ALA A 203 -1.88 5.74 26.70
N LEU A 204 -0.90 5.61 25.80
CA LEU A 204 0.41 5.00 26.09
C LEU A 204 1.20 5.85 27.08
N GLU A 205 1.32 7.17 26.83
CA GLU A 205 2.00 8.10 27.75
C GLU A 205 1.36 8.14 29.13
N ALA A 206 0.04 8.04 29.20
CA ALA A 206 -0.72 7.97 30.45
C ALA A 206 -0.72 6.58 31.12
N HIS A 207 0.08 5.62 30.63
CA HIS A 207 0.14 4.22 31.11
C HIS A 207 -1.23 3.51 31.13
N ARG A 208 -2.17 3.96 30.30
CA ARG A 208 -3.48 3.32 30.15
C ARG A 208 -3.46 2.09 29.26
N ILE A 209 -2.42 1.97 28.42
CA ILE A 209 -2.03 0.81 27.64
C ILE A 209 -0.55 0.56 27.83
N GLN A 210 -0.07 -0.65 27.55
CA GLN A 210 1.33 -1.03 27.74
C GLN A 210 2.13 -0.97 26.44
N ALA A 211 1.45 -1.14 25.32
CA ALA A 211 2.04 -1.05 23.99
C ALA A 211 0.99 -0.66 22.93
N LEU A 212 1.47 -0.14 21.81
CA LEU A 212 0.72 -0.02 20.56
C LEU A 212 1.51 -0.67 19.42
N VAL A 213 0.84 -0.97 18.32
CA VAL A 213 1.44 -1.52 17.11
C VAL A 213 1.13 -0.58 15.96
N THR A 214 2.17 -0.12 15.28
CA THR A 214 2.03 0.77 14.13
C THR A 214 3.16 0.52 13.13
N ASP A 215 3.09 1.16 11.99
CA ASP A 215 4.09 1.03 10.94
C ASP A 215 5.48 1.45 11.41
N THR A 216 6.50 0.71 11.02
CA THR A 216 7.86 0.92 11.52
C THR A 216 8.36 2.37 11.44
N PRO A 217 8.19 3.13 10.34
CA PRO A 217 8.64 4.53 10.31
C PRO A 217 7.89 5.43 11.30
N THR A 218 6.59 5.18 11.48
CA THR A 218 5.76 5.89 12.46
C THR A 218 6.19 5.51 13.89
N ALA A 219 6.40 4.22 14.16
CA ALA A 219 6.92 3.73 15.45
C ALA A 219 8.28 4.35 15.80
N GLN A 220 9.18 4.47 14.82
CA GLN A 220 10.47 5.10 15.01
C GLN A 220 10.33 6.60 15.33
N TYR A 221 9.52 7.33 14.57
CA TYR A 221 9.27 8.74 14.85
C TYR A 221 8.65 8.97 16.23
N MET A 222 7.71 8.12 16.63
CA MET A 222 7.11 8.16 17.98
C MET A 222 8.19 7.97 19.05
N ALA A 223 9.06 6.99 18.88
CA ALA A 223 10.10 6.66 19.86
C ALA A 223 11.22 7.71 19.94
N GLU A 224 11.58 8.34 18.82
CA GLU A 224 12.72 9.25 18.76
C GLU A 224 12.33 10.73 19.00
N SER A 225 11.09 11.11 18.66
CA SER A 225 10.74 12.53 18.55
C SER A 225 9.39 12.92 19.14
N GLN A 226 8.42 12.03 19.19
CA GLN A 226 7.06 12.38 19.57
C GLN A 226 6.76 12.09 21.03
N LEU A 227 7.11 10.91 21.53
CA LEU A 227 6.73 10.46 22.86
C LEU A 227 7.94 10.44 23.80
N LYS A 228 7.78 11.02 24.99
CA LYS A 228 8.82 10.97 25.98
C LYS A 228 9.02 9.52 26.48
N ASP A 229 10.27 9.10 26.52
CA ASP A 229 10.65 7.78 27.02
C ASP A 229 10.04 6.57 26.29
N ALA A 230 9.56 6.75 25.06
CA ALA A 230 9.13 5.65 24.20
C ALA A 230 10.32 4.96 23.52
N LEU A 231 10.10 3.71 23.15
CA LEU A 231 11.02 2.87 22.36
C LEU A 231 10.24 2.17 21.24
N LEU A 232 10.84 2.06 20.06
CA LEU A 232 10.52 1.01 19.13
C LEU A 232 11.15 -0.27 19.67
N VAL A 233 10.32 -1.17 20.17
CA VAL A 233 10.77 -2.38 20.89
C VAL A 233 11.26 -3.43 19.90
N ALA A 234 10.44 -3.77 18.92
CA ALA A 234 10.74 -4.74 17.88
C ALA A 234 9.82 -4.57 16.69
N GLN A 235 10.28 -5.03 15.53
CA GLN A 235 9.47 -5.20 14.32
C GLN A 235 8.86 -6.60 14.28
N PHE A 236 7.70 -6.71 13.65
CA PHE A 236 7.19 -8.02 13.25
C PHE A 236 7.82 -8.49 11.93
N PRO A 237 7.88 -9.81 11.68
CA PRO A 237 8.27 -10.31 10.37
C PRO A 237 7.41 -9.71 9.24
N PRO A 238 7.98 -9.52 8.03
CA PRO A 238 7.21 -8.99 6.90
C PRO A 238 6.11 -9.97 6.50
N VAL A 239 4.91 -9.44 6.30
CA VAL A 239 3.72 -10.22 5.88
C VAL A 239 3.24 -9.84 4.48
N GLY A 240 4.04 -9.07 3.71
CA GLY A 240 3.67 -8.58 2.38
C GLY A 240 2.73 -7.39 2.41
N GLU A 241 2.59 -6.74 3.56
CA GLU A 241 1.83 -5.51 3.71
C GLU A 241 2.49 -4.37 2.92
N HIS A 242 1.67 -3.56 2.26
CA HIS A 242 2.15 -2.43 1.46
C HIS A 242 1.11 -1.33 1.37
N TYR A 243 1.57 -0.11 1.19
CA TYR A 243 0.71 1.04 0.90
C TYR A 243 0.43 1.17 -0.59
N GLY A 244 -0.82 1.46 -0.92
CA GLY A 244 -1.26 1.87 -2.23
C GLY A 244 -1.98 3.22 -2.17
N LEU A 245 -1.87 4.02 -3.22
CA LEU A 245 -2.72 5.19 -3.38
C LEU A 245 -4.15 4.74 -3.59
N LEU A 246 -5.08 5.42 -2.94
CA LEU A 246 -6.50 5.06 -2.95
C LEU A 246 -7.28 5.96 -3.91
N PHE A 247 -8.17 5.37 -4.69
CA PHE A 247 -9.01 6.02 -5.69
C PHE A 247 -10.48 5.67 -5.49
N HIS A 248 -11.37 6.46 -6.05
CA HIS A 248 -12.74 6.02 -6.27
C HIS A 248 -12.76 4.66 -6.98
N LEU A 249 -13.68 3.79 -6.60
CA LEU A 249 -13.79 2.44 -7.17
C LEU A 249 -13.95 2.51 -8.71
N GLY A 250 -13.03 1.83 -9.42
CA GLY A 250 -13.02 1.78 -10.88
C GLY A 250 -12.45 3.02 -11.58
N ASN A 251 -11.85 3.98 -10.86
CA ASN A 251 -11.25 5.16 -11.50
C ASN A 251 -10.07 4.77 -12.42
N PRO A 252 -10.16 5.05 -13.74
CA PRO A 252 -9.12 4.66 -14.71
C PRO A 252 -7.79 5.40 -14.54
N LEU A 253 -7.76 6.52 -13.81
CA LEU A 253 -6.54 7.27 -13.51
C LEU A 253 -5.48 6.39 -12.81
N VAL A 254 -5.89 5.36 -12.07
CA VAL A 254 -5.00 4.41 -11.41
C VAL A 254 -3.99 3.79 -12.38
N ASN A 255 -4.34 3.57 -13.64
CA ASN A 255 -3.41 3.00 -14.63
C ASN A 255 -2.23 3.95 -14.91
N CYS A 256 -2.51 5.24 -15.04
CA CYS A 256 -1.48 6.25 -15.28
C CYS A 256 -0.63 6.48 -14.02
N VAL A 257 -1.24 6.45 -12.86
CA VAL A 257 -0.51 6.52 -11.58
C VAL A 257 0.38 5.29 -11.39
N ASN A 258 -0.06 4.10 -11.77
CA ASN A 258 0.75 2.88 -11.73
C ASN A 258 1.97 2.97 -12.68
N HIS A 259 1.82 3.57 -13.85
CA HIS A 259 2.95 3.84 -14.74
C HIS A 259 3.93 4.85 -14.11
N ALA A 260 3.42 5.89 -13.46
CA ALA A 260 4.26 6.85 -12.74
C ALA A 260 5.04 6.17 -11.59
N ILE A 261 4.37 5.36 -10.77
CA ILE A 261 5.02 4.59 -9.68
C ILE A 261 6.11 3.67 -10.24
N ALA A 262 5.83 2.96 -11.33
CA ALA A 262 6.81 2.07 -11.97
C ALA A 262 8.04 2.85 -12.47
N ALA A 263 7.84 4.02 -13.08
CA ALA A 263 8.92 4.90 -13.50
C ALA A 263 9.76 5.40 -12.31
N LEU A 264 9.10 5.84 -11.23
CA LEU A 264 9.76 6.31 -10.01
C LEU A 264 10.51 5.19 -9.25
N LYS A 265 10.03 3.95 -9.34
CA LYS A 265 10.76 2.77 -8.84
C LYS A 265 11.99 2.51 -9.69
N SER A 266 11.83 2.44 -11.01
CA SER A 266 12.91 2.06 -11.94
C SER A 266 14.06 3.06 -11.98
N ASN A 267 13.77 4.36 -11.83
CA ASN A 267 14.80 5.42 -11.81
C ASN A 267 15.38 5.69 -10.42
N GLY A 268 14.96 4.93 -9.39
CA GLY A 268 15.45 5.03 -8.03
C GLY A 268 14.88 6.19 -7.19
N THR A 269 13.95 6.98 -7.71
CA THR A 269 13.38 8.13 -6.99
C THR A 269 12.68 7.70 -5.70
N LEU A 270 11.82 6.66 -5.73
CA LEU A 270 11.14 6.19 -4.52
C LEU A 270 12.14 5.72 -3.46
N LEU A 271 13.19 5.00 -3.86
CA LEU A 271 14.23 4.56 -2.93
C LEU A 271 15.01 5.75 -2.32
N ALA A 272 15.29 6.77 -3.11
CA ALA A 272 15.95 7.98 -2.61
C ALA A 272 15.08 8.73 -1.59
N LEU A 273 13.76 8.84 -1.84
CA LEU A 273 12.81 9.43 -0.92
C LEU A 273 12.66 8.62 0.38
N GLN A 274 12.61 7.28 0.29
CA GLN A 274 12.61 6.41 1.46
C GLN A 274 13.85 6.62 2.32
N ARG A 275 15.04 6.66 1.70
CA ARG A 275 16.30 6.92 2.41
C ARG A 275 16.33 8.28 3.07
N LYS A 276 15.74 9.28 2.41
CA LYS A 276 15.73 10.67 2.92
C LYS A 276 14.80 10.84 4.12
N TYR A 277 13.63 10.25 4.07
CA TYR A 277 12.58 10.54 5.06
C TYR A 277 12.32 9.41 6.04
N LEU A 278 12.43 8.14 5.61
CA LEU A 278 12.03 6.99 6.41
C LEU A 278 13.21 6.25 7.06
N GLN A 279 14.43 6.71 6.87
CA GLN A 279 15.65 6.13 7.47
C GLN A 279 15.71 4.60 7.31
N ILE A 280 15.33 4.09 6.15
CA ILE A 280 15.20 2.64 5.86
C ILE A 280 16.50 1.82 6.03
N TYR A 281 17.63 2.49 6.26
CA TYR A 281 18.91 1.86 6.56
C TYR A 281 19.05 1.42 8.02
N LEU A 282 18.15 1.87 8.91
CA LEU A 282 18.14 1.44 10.30
C LEU A 282 17.62 0.01 10.41
N LYS A 283 18.25 -0.76 11.29
CA LYS A 283 17.82 -2.13 11.61
C LYS A 283 17.27 -2.14 13.02
N PHE A 284 16.09 -2.72 13.15
CA PHE A 284 15.43 -2.88 14.44
C PHE A 284 15.38 -4.36 14.84
N PRO A 285 15.31 -4.67 16.15
CA PRO A 285 15.04 -6.02 16.58
C PRO A 285 13.77 -6.58 15.94
N THR A 286 13.75 -7.88 15.65
CA THR A 286 12.56 -8.57 15.16
C THR A 286 11.99 -9.44 16.26
N VAL A 287 10.67 -9.45 16.41
CA VAL A 287 9.97 -10.35 17.33
C VAL A 287 10.37 -11.78 17.02
N GLN A 288 10.81 -12.49 18.05
CA GLN A 288 11.21 -13.90 17.94
C GLN A 288 9.98 -14.80 18.16
N PRO A 289 9.96 -15.99 17.53
CA PRO A 289 8.88 -16.96 17.69
C PRO A 289 8.62 -17.37 19.14
#